data_59948f869d1be9e4f1ee507ca6d8723e
#
_entry.id   59948f869d1be9e4f1ee507ca6d8723e
#
_cell.length_a   1.000
_cell.length_b   1.000
_cell.length_c   1.000
_cell.angle_alpha   90.00
_cell.angle_beta   90.00
_cell.angle_gamma   90.00
#
_symmetry.space_group_name_H-M   'P 1'
#
loop_
_entity.id
_entity.type
_entity.pdbx_description
1 polymer ?
#
loop_
_entity_poly.entity_id
_entity_poly.type
_entity_poly.pdbx_seq_one_letter_code
_entity_poly.pdbx_strand_id
1 'polypeptide(L)'
;MNRQELGNLGERLAQKALKRRGYCILETNFRCRMGEIDIIAQQRDYLVFVEVRTKVNLSFGSPEESITTNKKRKLISSALTYISTHQNVPSLWRIDFVAVEINHEGKLQRIEVIENAINQL
;
A
#
# COMPACT_ATOMS: atom_id res chain seq x y z
N MET A 1 -16.87 10.72 -9.05
CA MET A 1 -16.17 10.22 -7.85
C MET A 1 -15.07 11.20 -7.48
N ASN A 2 -15.06 11.67 -6.25
CA ASN A 2 -14.01 12.59 -5.80
C ASN A 2 -12.74 11.81 -5.42
N ARG A 3 -11.68 12.55 -5.07
CA ARG A 3 -10.37 11.96 -4.78
C ARG A 3 -10.42 11.01 -3.58
N GLN A 4 -11.18 11.37 -2.53
CA GLN A 4 -11.31 10.54 -1.35
C GLN A 4 -12.06 9.25 -1.65
N GLU A 5 -13.14 9.34 -2.39
CA GLU A 5 -13.93 8.16 -2.79
C GLU A 5 -13.10 7.21 -3.66
N LEU A 6 -12.30 7.78 -4.57
CA LEU A 6 -11.39 6.99 -5.41
C LEU A 6 -10.36 6.26 -4.59
N GLY A 7 -9.74 6.95 -3.63
CA GLY A 7 -8.77 6.34 -2.73
C GLY A 7 -9.37 5.22 -1.89
N ASN A 8 -10.58 5.45 -1.36
CA ASN A 8 -11.28 4.44 -0.56
C ASN A 8 -11.62 3.20 -1.38
N LEU A 9 -12.07 3.39 -2.61
CA LEU A 9 -12.37 2.28 -3.51
C LEU A 9 -11.09 1.48 -3.81
N GLY A 10 -10.00 2.19 -4.13
CA GLY A 10 -8.72 1.55 -4.40
C GLY A 10 -8.23 0.71 -3.23
N GLU A 11 -8.33 1.24 -2.00
CA GLU A 11 -7.92 0.51 -0.81
C GLU A 11 -8.77 -0.74 -0.59
N ARG A 12 -10.08 -0.66 -0.81
CA ARG A 12 -10.96 -1.84 -0.68
C ARG A 12 -10.59 -2.91 -1.69
N LEU A 13 -10.34 -2.52 -2.94
CA LEU A 13 -9.93 -3.45 -3.98
C LEU A 13 -8.57 -4.06 -3.67
N ALA A 14 -7.64 -3.26 -3.17
CA ALA A 14 -6.31 -3.72 -2.76
C ALA A 14 -6.43 -4.76 -1.63
N GLN A 15 -7.25 -4.50 -0.61
CA GLN A 15 -7.45 -5.45 0.48
C GLN A 15 -7.97 -6.80 -0.02
N LYS A 16 -8.94 -6.78 -0.95
CA LYS A 16 -9.46 -8.01 -1.53
C LYS A 16 -8.38 -8.78 -2.28
N ALA A 17 -7.59 -8.08 -3.08
CA ALA A 17 -6.50 -8.71 -3.84
C ALA A 17 -5.45 -9.32 -2.91
N LEU A 18 -5.08 -8.61 -1.86
CA LEU A 18 -4.11 -9.09 -0.87
C LEU A 18 -4.63 -10.33 -0.14
N LYS A 19 -5.88 -10.32 0.29
CA LYS A 19 -6.48 -11.46 0.98
C LYS A 19 -6.48 -12.71 0.09
N ARG A 20 -6.79 -12.56 -1.19
CA ARG A 20 -6.75 -13.67 -2.15
C ARG A 20 -5.36 -14.25 -2.30
N ARG A 21 -4.32 -13.47 -2.05
CA ARG A 21 -2.93 -13.90 -2.12
C ARG A 21 -2.38 -14.39 -0.79
N GLY A 22 -3.23 -14.53 0.22
CA GLY A 22 -2.83 -15.07 1.50
C GLY A 22 -2.30 -14.04 2.50
N TYR A 23 -2.49 -12.75 2.24
CA TYR A 23 -2.15 -11.72 3.21
C TYR A 23 -3.23 -11.66 4.29
N CYS A 24 -2.81 -11.59 5.54
CA CYS A 24 -3.70 -11.34 6.66
C CYS A 24 -3.61 -9.86 7.02
N ILE A 25 -4.70 -9.13 6.84
CA ILE A 25 -4.74 -7.69 7.12
C ILE A 25 -4.75 -7.50 8.64
N LEU A 26 -3.76 -6.80 9.17
CA LEU A 26 -3.65 -6.52 10.60
C LEU A 26 -4.25 -5.17 10.96
N GLU A 27 -3.99 -4.16 10.12
CA GLU A 27 -4.40 -2.79 10.40
C GLU A 27 -4.48 -2.01 9.11
N THR A 28 -5.34 -0.99 9.07
CA THR A 28 -5.42 -0.07 7.93
C THR A 28 -5.26 1.36 8.41
N ASN A 29 -4.74 2.22 7.53
CA ASN A 29 -4.62 3.66 7.78
C ASN A 29 -3.84 3.96 9.06
N PHE A 30 -2.71 3.29 9.24
CA PHE A 30 -1.81 3.58 10.34
C PHE A 30 -1.18 4.95 10.13
N ARG A 31 -1.32 5.83 11.12
CA ARG A 31 -0.77 7.17 11.07
C ARG A 31 0.23 7.37 12.19
N CYS A 32 1.32 8.04 11.87
CA CYS A 32 2.33 8.43 12.84
C CYS A 32 2.93 9.78 12.44
N ARG A 33 3.84 10.27 13.25
CA ARG A 33 4.47 11.56 13.00
C ARG A 33 5.20 11.62 11.67
N MET A 34 5.75 10.49 11.22
CA MET A 34 6.55 10.41 9.99
C MET A 34 5.71 10.29 8.73
N GLY A 35 4.43 9.95 8.84
CA GLY A 35 3.55 9.74 7.70
C GLY A 35 2.48 8.70 8.00
N GLU A 36 1.98 8.04 6.94
CA GLU A 36 0.95 7.03 7.10
C GLU A 36 1.23 5.81 6.23
N ILE A 37 0.63 4.69 6.61
CA ILE A 37 0.69 3.44 5.86
C ILE A 37 -0.74 2.98 5.60
N ASP A 38 -1.06 2.71 4.34
CA ASP A 38 -2.42 2.38 3.95
C ASP A 38 -2.89 1.05 4.54
N ILE A 39 -2.06 0.01 4.42
CA ILE A 39 -2.40 -1.33 4.90
C ILE A 39 -1.17 -1.94 5.56
N ILE A 40 -1.36 -2.56 6.72
CA ILE A 40 -0.35 -3.37 7.38
C ILE A 40 -0.87 -4.78 7.42
N ALA A 41 -0.07 -5.73 6.95
CA ALA A 41 -0.49 -7.12 6.81
C ALA A 41 0.63 -8.07 7.21
N GLN A 42 0.29 -9.33 7.33
CA GLN A 42 1.26 -10.40 7.49
C GLN A 42 1.07 -11.38 6.36
N GLN A 43 2.15 -11.77 5.72
CA GLN A 43 2.16 -12.83 4.73
C GLN A 43 3.33 -13.76 5.05
N ARG A 44 3.02 -15.01 5.37
CA ARG A 44 4.04 -15.97 5.80
C ARG A 44 4.80 -15.42 7.00
N ASP A 45 6.12 -15.31 6.89
CA ASP A 45 6.98 -14.85 7.99
C ASP A 45 7.25 -13.35 7.94
N TYR A 46 6.60 -12.63 7.03
CA TYR A 46 6.84 -11.21 6.82
C TYR A 46 5.74 -10.33 7.38
N LEU A 47 6.15 -9.26 8.04
CA LEU A 47 5.30 -8.10 8.28
C LEU A 47 5.39 -7.21 7.04
N VAL A 48 4.25 -6.91 6.43
CA VAL A 48 4.21 -6.22 5.14
C VAL A 48 3.50 -4.88 5.28
N PHE A 49 4.18 -3.82 4.88
CA PHE A 49 3.63 -2.48 4.84
C PHE A 49 3.26 -2.17 3.40
N VAL A 50 2.01 -1.82 3.16
CA VAL A 50 1.48 -1.71 1.79
C VAL A 50 1.06 -0.28 1.50
N GLU A 51 1.59 0.26 0.41
CA GLU A 51 1.15 1.53 -0.16
C GLU A 51 0.24 1.23 -1.34
N VAL A 52 -0.93 1.87 -1.37
CA VAL A 52 -1.91 1.70 -2.44
C VAL A 52 -1.97 2.99 -3.25
N ARG A 53 -1.83 2.87 -4.56
CA ARG A 53 -1.99 3.99 -5.49
C ARG A 53 -3.07 3.68 -6.49
N THR A 54 -4.00 4.61 -6.63
CA THR A 54 -5.17 4.44 -7.49
C THR A 54 -5.20 5.57 -8.52
N LYS A 55 -5.34 5.21 -9.78
CA LYS A 55 -5.44 6.17 -10.89
C LYS A 55 -6.66 5.86 -11.74
N VAL A 56 -7.33 6.92 -12.18
CA VAL A 56 -8.42 6.82 -13.16
C VAL A 56 -7.90 7.13 -14.54
N ASN A 57 -7.09 8.19 -14.65
CA ASN A 57 -6.59 8.68 -15.93
C ASN A 57 -5.07 8.50 -15.96
N LEU A 58 -4.58 7.72 -16.94
CA LEU A 58 -3.16 7.45 -17.08
C LEU A 58 -2.39 8.52 -17.86
N SER A 59 -3.05 9.61 -18.28
CA SER A 59 -2.37 10.71 -18.97
C SER A 59 -1.26 11.34 -18.15
N PHE A 60 -1.32 11.24 -16.84
CA PHE A 60 -0.32 11.79 -15.93
C PHE A 60 0.56 10.70 -15.30
N GLY A 61 0.67 9.57 -15.97
CA GLY A 61 1.50 8.46 -15.54
C GLY A 61 0.71 7.33 -14.88
N SER A 62 1.38 6.20 -14.69
CA SER A 62 0.81 5.03 -14.03
C SER A 62 0.79 5.23 -12.51
N PRO A 63 0.03 4.39 -11.76
CA PRO A 63 0.10 4.42 -10.30
C PRO A 63 1.53 4.28 -9.79
N GLU A 64 2.32 3.39 -10.39
CA GLU A 64 3.71 3.14 -9.98
C GLU A 64 4.58 4.39 -10.10
N GLU A 65 4.37 5.19 -11.14
CA GLU A 65 5.14 6.41 -11.37
C GLU A 65 4.83 7.53 -10.36
N SER A 66 3.75 7.39 -9.60
CA SER A 66 3.35 8.41 -8.63
C SER A 66 4.17 8.37 -7.34
N ILE A 67 5.01 7.35 -7.12
CA ILE A 67 5.82 7.24 -5.91
C ILE A 67 7.12 8.03 -6.06
N THR A 68 7.27 9.05 -5.23
CA THR A 68 8.49 9.86 -5.19
C THR A 68 9.49 9.28 -4.19
N THR A 69 10.75 9.70 -4.30
CA THR A 69 11.79 9.33 -3.33
C THR A 69 11.41 9.77 -1.91
N ASN A 70 10.83 10.95 -1.78
CA ASN A 70 10.39 11.45 -0.49
C ASN A 70 9.29 10.59 0.11
N LYS A 71 8.33 10.15 -0.70
CA LYS A 71 7.27 9.24 -0.25
C LYS A 71 7.84 7.91 0.22
N LYS A 72 8.82 7.37 -0.50
CA LYS A 72 9.50 6.12 -0.12
C LYS A 72 10.18 6.25 1.24
N ARG A 73 10.87 7.37 1.47
CA ARG A 73 11.51 7.62 2.77
C ARG A 73 10.50 7.69 3.91
N LYS A 74 9.36 8.34 3.68
CA LYS A 74 8.29 8.43 4.68
C LYS A 74 7.70 7.06 4.99
N LEU A 75 7.53 6.23 3.97
CA LEU A 75 7.04 4.85 4.15
C LEU A 75 7.99 4.04 5.01
N ILE A 76 9.30 4.11 4.74
CA ILE A 76 10.31 3.40 5.53
C ILE A 76 10.29 3.89 6.97
N SER A 77 10.26 5.20 7.19
CA SER A 77 10.23 5.78 8.54
C SER A 77 8.98 5.37 9.31
N SER A 78 7.82 5.36 8.63
CA SER A 78 6.56 4.94 9.24
C SER A 78 6.57 3.45 9.59
N ALA A 79 7.15 2.61 8.71
CA ALA A 79 7.29 1.18 8.96
C ALA A 79 8.17 0.93 10.19
N LEU A 80 9.31 1.60 10.29
CA LEU A 80 10.19 1.48 11.44
C LEU A 80 9.51 1.95 12.74
N THR A 81 8.71 3.01 12.66
CA THR A 81 7.93 3.48 13.80
C THR A 81 6.93 2.42 14.27
N TYR A 82 6.22 1.79 13.32
CA TYR A 82 5.29 0.71 13.67
C TYR A 82 6.01 -0.44 14.37
N ILE A 83 7.14 -0.89 13.82
CA ILE A 83 7.92 -1.99 14.38
C ILE A 83 8.40 -1.66 15.79
N SER A 84 8.85 -0.42 16.02
CA SER A 84 9.38 -0.02 17.33
C SER A 84 8.30 0.13 18.39
N THR A 85 7.04 0.32 18.00
CA THR A 85 5.93 0.57 18.92
C THR A 85 4.99 -0.63 19.09
N HIS A 86 5.23 -1.71 18.38
CA HIS A 86 4.38 -2.91 18.47
C HIS A 86 5.22 -4.12 18.85
N GLN A 87 4.66 -4.94 19.75
CA GLN A 87 5.31 -6.19 20.19
C GLN A 87 4.74 -7.38 19.43
N ASN A 88 5.49 -8.48 19.42
CA ASN A 88 5.06 -9.74 18.81
C ASN A 88 4.78 -9.64 17.32
N VAL A 89 5.54 -8.79 16.64
CA VAL A 89 5.48 -8.70 15.18
C VAL A 89 6.57 -9.57 14.56
N PRO A 90 6.39 -10.05 13.33
CA PRO A 90 7.45 -10.78 12.63
C PRO A 90 8.75 -9.96 12.56
N SER A 91 9.88 -10.66 12.65
CA SER A 91 11.20 -10.01 12.58
C SER A 91 11.57 -9.59 11.17
N LEU A 92 11.03 -10.28 10.17
CA LEU A 92 11.22 -9.93 8.76
C LEU A 92 10.14 -8.97 8.32
N TRP A 93 10.51 -7.96 7.55
CA TRP A 93 9.54 -7.01 7.04
C TRP A 93 9.91 -6.52 5.65
N ARG A 94 8.91 -6.08 4.91
CA ARG A 94 9.10 -5.50 3.59
C ARG A 94 8.00 -4.49 3.30
N ILE A 95 8.20 -3.70 2.25
CA ILE A 95 7.18 -2.76 1.78
C ILE A 95 6.72 -3.22 0.41
N ASP A 96 5.42 -3.45 0.28
CA ASP A 96 4.77 -3.83 -0.97
C ASP A 96 3.97 -2.65 -1.50
N PHE A 97 3.68 -2.71 -2.78
CA PHE A 97 2.94 -1.67 -3.48
C PHE A 97 1.77 -2.31 -4.23
N VAL A 98 0.60 -1.69 -4.16
CA VAL A 98 -0.54 -2.13 -4.96
C VAL A 98 -0.92 -1.00 -5.91
N ALA A 99 -0.83 -1.29 -7.20
CA ALA A 99 -1.24 -0.39 -8.27
C ALA A 99 -2.67 -0.72 -8.67
N VAL A 100 -3.55 0.29 -8.65
CA VAL A 100 -4.96 0.12 -9.00
C VAL A 100 -5.31 1.11 -10.10
N GLU A 101 -5.83 0.60 -11.20
CA GLU A 101 -6.34 1.42 -12.31
C GLU A 101 -7.84 1.17 -12.46
N ILE A 102 -8.60 2.26 -12.39
CA ILE A 102 -10.06 2.24 -12.43
C ILE A 102 -10.50 3.17 -13.56
N ASN A 103 -11.56 2.81 -14.29
CA ASN A 103 -12.09 3.71 -15.32
C ASN A 103 -13.00 4.78 -14.72
N HIS A 104 -13.47 5.71 -15.56
CA HIS A 104 -14.34 6.81 -15.12
C HIS A 104 -15.69 6.34 -14.57
N GLU A 105 -16.06 5.10 -14.85
CA GLU A 105 -17.30 4.50 -14.34
C GLU A 105 -17.09 3.78 -13.00
N GLY A 106 -15.86 3.80 -12.48
CA GLY A 106 -15.54 3.14 -11.24
C GLY A 106 -15.24 1.66 -11.37
N LYS A 107 -15.02 1.17 -12.59
CA LYS A 107 -14.71 -0.25 -12.80
C LYS A 107 -13.22 -0.50 -12.81
N LEU A 108 -12.81 -1.58 -12.16
CA LEU A 108 -11.42 -2.00 -12.10
C LEU A 108 -10.91 -2.37 -13.47
N GLN A 109 -9.79 -1.78 -13.89
CA GLN A 109 -9.12 -2.07 -15.15
C GLN A 109 -7.86 -2.90 -14.93
N ARG A 110 -7.10 -2.61 -13.88
CA ARG A 110 -5.88 -3.34 -13.54
C ARG A 110 -5.65 -3.24 -12.05
N ILE A 111 -5.20 -4.35 -11.46
CA ILE A 111 -4.66 -4.35 -10.11
C ILE A 111 -3.43 -5.23 -10.10
N GLU A 112 -2.35 -4.71 -9.55
CA GLU A 112 -1.09 -5.44 -9.49
C GLU A 112 -0.47 -5.27 -8.11
N VAL A 113 -0.06 -6.38 -7.50
CA VAL A 113 0.65 -6.40 -6.24
C VAL A 113 2.13 -6.58 -6.53
N ILE A 114 2.92 -5.58 -6.14
CA ILE A 114 4.37 -5.58 -6.37
C ILE A 114 5.03 -5.82 -5.03
N GLU A 115 5.58 -7.00 -4.83
CA GLU A 115 6.23 -7.36 -3.59
C GLU A 115 7.61 -6.71 -3.47
N ASN A 116 7.95 -6.30 -2.25
CA ASN A 116 9.26 -5.76 -1.94
C ASN A 116 9.64 -4.58 -2.85
N ALA A 117 8.68 -3.71 -3.09
CA ALA A 117 8.76 -2.68 -4.13
C ALA A 117 9.74 -1.56 -3.83
N ILE A 118 10.14 -1.38 -2.55
CA ILE A 118 10.94 -0.24 -2.11
C ILE A 118 12.31 -0.66 -1.58
N ASN A 119 12.64 -1.92 -1.74
CA ASN A 119 13.86 -2.51 -1.22
C ASN A 119 15.14 -1.97 -1.90
N GLN A 120 15.02 -1.29 -3.04
CA GLN A 120 16.18 -0.81 -3.81
C GLN A 120 16.42 0.69 -3.67
N LEU A 121 16.01 1.28 -2.60
CA LEU A 121 16.29 2.68 -2.33
C LEU A 121 17.78 2.93 -2.03
#